data_3d1c516c2394ecd34f00fcd32eb653da
#
_entry.id   3d1c516c2394ecd34f00fcd32eb653da
#
_cell.length_a   1.000
_cell.length_b   1.000
_cell.length_c   1.000
_cell.angle_alpha   90.00
_cell.angle_beta   90.00
_cell.angle_gamma   90.00
#
_symmetry.space_group_name_H-M   'P 1'
#
loop_
_entity.id
_entity.type
_entity.pdbx_description
1 polymer ?
#
loop_
_entity_poly.entity_id
_entity_poly.type
_entity_poly.pdbx_seq_one_letter_code
_entity_poly.pdbx_strand_id
1 'polypeptide(L)'
;MYKMIALDLDGTLNNDEKKITEKTREALLAVQQHGVTVVLASGRQAPGLSREADALDLKDYHGLLLSYNGGRIQDATTGEILFDQAIERATALRFLRHLEAYPELSPIVDDGESIFTTDANRHKVQDESRNNNLKIEIVENIADAVEARGFSPVKILTAAPNEILVPRLADIRRGFEDELSFVQSAPWFYEATVKGVSKSSSLARVCERLGIERSEVMAFGDAQNDMSMLDSAGRGVAMGNACPELKEMADEITLSNNEDGIAASLTRHFDFLN
;
A
#
# COMPACT_ATOMS: atom_id res chain seq x y z
N MET A 1 -12.36 7.99 22.32
CA MET A 1 -12.33 8.88 21.12
C MET A 1 -11.20 8.39 20.23
N TYR A 2 -11.41 8.26 18.92
CA TYR A 2 -10.37 7.82 17.99
C TYR A 2 -9.31 8.91 17.85
N LYS A 3 -8.04 8.48 17.79
CA LYS A 3 -6.86 9.34 17.63
C LYS A 3 -6.17 9.13 16.28
N MET A 4 -6.52 8.04 15.60
CA MET A 4 -5.93 7.69 14.30
C MET A 4 -6.99 7.14 13.36
N ILE A 5 -6.89 7.54 12.08
CA ILE A 5 -7.68 7.01 10.98
C ILE A 5 -6.72 6.45 9.94
N ALA A 6 -6.79 5.15 9.69
CA ALA A 6 -6.03 4.46 8.64
C ALA A 6 -6.92 4.19 7.43
N LEU A 7 -6.47 4.60 6.25
CA LEU A 7 -7.25 4.58 5.02
C LEU A 7 -6.50 3.80 3.93
N ASP A 8 -7.13 2.77 3.38
CA ASP A 8 -6.72 2.29 2.06
C ASP A 8 -7.08 3.35 0.98
N LEU A 9 -6.47 3.25 -0.20
CA LEU A 9 -6.65 4.23 -1.26
C LEU A 9 -7.69 3.80 -2.32
N ASP A 10 -7.35 2.75 -3.07
CA ASP A 10 -8.09 2.38 -4.28
C ASP A 10 -9.34 1.57 -3.93
N GLY A 11 -10.53 2.14 -4.18
CA GLY A 11 -11.79 1.54 -3.75
C GLY A 11 -12.23 1.94 -2.35
N THR A 12 -11.41 2.70 -1.61
CA THR A 12 -11.69 3.18 -0.27
C THR A 12 -11.69 4.72 -0.22
N LEU A 13 -10.52 5.36 -0.18
CA LEU A 13 -10.41 6.83 -0.16
C LEU A 13 -10.74 7.43 -1.52
N ASN A 14 -10.25 6.82 -2.59
CA ASN A 14 -10.50 7.23 -3.94
C ASN A 14 -11.80 6.62 -4.49
N ASN A 15 -12.63 7.45 -5.12
CA ASN A 15 -13.77 6.98 -5.92
C ASN A 15 -13.29 6.34 -7.24
N ASP A 16 -14.23 5.88 -8.07
CA ASP A 16 -13.93 5.22 -9.35
C ASP A 16 -13.26 6.16 -10.37
N GLU A 17 -13.40 7.50 -10.19
CA GLU A 17 -12.68 8.51 -10.98
C GLU A 17 -11.25 8.78 -10.45
N LYS A 18 -10.79 8.02 -9.44
CA LYS A 18 -9.51 8.20 -8.76
C LYS A 18 -9.37 9.56 -8.08
N LYS A 19 -10.43 10.04 -7.45
CA LYS A 19 -10.50 11.31 -6.72
C LYS A 19 -11.06 11.10 -5.33
N ILE A 20 -10.62 11.89 -4.37
CA ILE A 20 -11.27 12.02 -3.07
C ILE A 20 -12.51 12.90 -3.28
N THR A 21 -13.68 12.46 -2.80
CA THR A 21 -14.90 13.26 -2.86
C THR A 21 -14.80 14.45 -1.90
N GLU A 22 -15.47 15.55 -2.22
CA GLU A 22 -15.34 16.79 -1.43
C GLU A 22 -15.77 16.60 0.02
N LYS A 23 -16.89 15.89 0.28
CA LYS A 23 -17.35 15.62 1.65
C LYS A 23 -16.36 14.76 2.44
N THR A 24 -15.78 13.74 1.80
CA THR A 24 -14.75 12.91 2.43
C THR A 24 -13.50 13.74 2.74
N ARG A 25 -13.10 14.61 1.81
CA ARG A 25 -11.97 15.52 2.02
C ARG A 25 -12.22 16.48 3.21
N GLU A 26 -13.39 17.15 3.23
CA GLU A 26 -13.76 18.07 4.31
C GLU A 26 -13.78 17.36 5.67
N ALA A 27 -14.38 16.17 5.76
CA ALA A 27 -14.42 15.39 7.00
C ALA A 27 -13.03 15.00 7.49
N LEU A 28 -12.13 14.56 6.59
CA LEU A 28 -10.76 14.18 6.95
C LEU A 28 -9.91 15.40 7.36
N LEU A 29 -10.08 16.54 6.73
CA LEU A 29 -9.44 17.78 7.17
C LEU A 29 -9.92 18.20 8.55
N ALA A 30 -11.23 18.12 8.81
CA ALA A 30 -11.80 18.48 10.10
C ALA A 30 -11.30 17.57 11.24
N VAL A 31 -11.19 16.25 11.03
CA VAL A 31 -10.64 15.36 12.08
C VAL A 31 -9.17 15.64 12.33
N GLN A 32 -8.37 15.96 11.30
CA GLN A 32 -6.96 16.36 11.47
C GLN A 32 -6.83 17.66 12.27
N GLN A 33 -7.68 18.67 12.02
CA GLN A 33 -7.75 19.92 12.80
C GLN A 33 -8.05 19.67 14.28
N HIS A 34 -8.72 18.56 14.61
CA HIS A 34 -9.00 18.14 15.99
C HIS A 34 -7.93 17.17 16.55
N GLY A 35 -6.77 17.06 15.90
CA GLY A 35 -5.64 16.29 16.41
C GLY A 35 -5.69 14.79 16.13
N VAL A 36 -6.53 14.34 15.18
CA VAL A 36 -6.57 12.94 14.75
C VAL A 36 -5.55 12.74 13.65
N THR A 37 -4.63 11.77 13.81
CA THR A 37 -3.63 11.41 12.79
C THR A 37 -4.28 10.63 11.65
N VAL A 38 -4.08 11.07 10.42
CA VAL A 38 -4.49 10.34 9.21
C VAL A 38 -3.31 9.57 8.64
N VAL A 39 -3.53 8.29 8.35
CA VAL A 39 -2.56 7.36 7.75
C VAL A 39 -3.10 6.87 6.42
N LEU A 40 -2.38 7.14 5.34
CA LEU A 40 -2.65 6.52 4.03
C LEU A 40 -1.91 5.19 3.94
N ALA A 41 -2.63 4.08 3.76
CA ALA A 41 -2.09 2.73 3.77
C ALA A 41 -2.32 2.02 2.42
N SER A 42 -1.28 1.87 1.60
CA SER A 42 -1.41 1.36 0.24
C SER A 42 -0.30 0.37 -0.15
N GLY A 43 -0.58 -0.46 -1.15
CA GLY A 43 0.44 -1.26 -1.86
C GLY A 43 1.34 -0.43 -2.78
N ARG A 44 0.97 0.85 -3.04
CA ARG A 44 1.76 1.77 -3.86
C ARG A 44 3.04 2.19 -3.15
N GLN A 45 4.00 2.69 -3.93
CA GLN A 45 5.18 3.40 -3.46
C GLN A 45 4.80 4.78 -2.91
N ALA A 46 5.64 5.37 -2.04
CA ALA A 46 5.35 6.66 -1.42
C ALA A 46 5.05 7.80 -2.42
N PRO A 47 5.77 7.96 -3.55
CA PRO A 47 5.41 8.97 -4.55
C PRO A 47 4.02 8.77 -5.16
N GLY A 48 3.51 7.53 -5.20
CA GLY A 48 2.17 7.20 -5.66
C GLY A 48 1.04 7.61 -4.71
N LEU A 49 1.37 8.05 -3.48
CA LEU A 49 0.42 8.57 -2.49
C LEU A 49 0.42 10.10 -2.42
N SER A 50 1.35 10.77 -3.12
CA SER A 50 1.57 12.22 -2.98
C SER A 50 0.34 13.06 -3.29
N ARG A 51 -0.43 12.68 -4.32
CA ARG A 51 -1.64 13.39 -4.71
C ARG A 51 -2.70 13.40 -3.61
N GLU A 52 -2.96 12.25 -3.00
CA GLU A 52 -3.91 12.09 -1.90
C GLU A 52 -3.38 12.75 -0.62
N ALA A 53 -2.09 12.65 -0.36
CA ALA A 53 -1.44 13.33 0.75
C ALA A 53 -1.54 14.86 0.64
N ASP A 54 -1.31 15.41 -0.55
CA ASP A 54 -1.45 16.86 -0.81
C ASP A 54 -2.91 17.30 -0.73
N ALA A 55 -3.86 16.50 -1.25
CA ALA A 55 -5.28 16.81 -1.19
C ALA A 55 -5.85 16.84 0.23
N LEU A 56 -5.23 16.12 1.16
CA LEU A 56 -5.60 16.07 2.58
C LEU A 56 -4.69 16.92 3.48
N ASP A 57 -3.80 17.72 2.89
CA ASP A 57 -2.85 18.57 3.62
C ASP A 57 -2.05 17.80 4.69
N LEU A 58 -1.72 16.51 4.43
CA LEU A 58 -1.10 15.63 5.44
C LEU A 58 0.21 16.19 6.01
N LYS A 59 0.95 16.94 5.20
CA LYS A 59 2.20 17.60 5.62
C LYS A 59 2.01 18.64 6.73
N ASP A 60 0.82 19.23 6.83
CA ASP A 60 0.52 20.27 7.80
C ASP A 60 0.00 19.67 9.13
N TYR A 61 -0.36 18.37 9.13
CA TYR A 61 -0.95 17.66 10.27
C TYR A 61 -0.17 16.43 10.73
N HIS A 62 1.10 16.26 10.31
CA HIS A 62 1.90 15.07 10.63
C HIS A 62 1.21 13.74 10.24
N GLY A 63 0.53 13.76 9.09
CA GLY A 63 -0.02 12.55 8.52
C GLY A 63 1.08 11.56 8.09
N LEU A 64 0.73 10.29 7.99
CA LEU A 64 1.69 9.22 7.68
C LEU A 64 1.36 8.52 6.38
N LEU A 65 2.41 8.15 5.64
CA LEU A 65 2.33 7.34 4.44
C LEU A 65 2.85 5.94 4.74
N LEU A 66 1.97 4.95 4.69
CA LEU A 66 2.28 3.55 4.82
C LEU A 66 2.21 2.93 3.42
N SER A 67 3.38 2.79 2.80
CA SER A 67 3.56 2.31 1.42
C SER A 67 4.01 0.85 1.35
N TYR A 68 3.97 0.25 0.16
CA TYR A 68 4.36 -1.15 -0.09
C TYR A 68 3.61 -2.16 0.80
N ASN A 69 2.30 -1.96 1.04
CA ASN A 69 1.51 -2.78 1.96
C ASN A 69 2.09 -2.86 3.38
N GLY A 70 2.79 -1.80 3.82
CA GLY A 70 3.42 -1.71 5.13
C GLY A 70 4.95 -1.87 5.12
N GLY A 71 5.57 -2.05 3.97
CA GLY A 71 7.02 -2.17 3.86
C GLY A 71 7.77 -0.89 4.27
N ARG A 72 7.12 0.27 4.13
CA ARG A 72 7.72 1.57 4.52
C ARG A 72 6.68 2.47 5.17
N ILE A 73 7.11 3.19 6.21
CA ILE A 73 6.35 4.25 6.86
C ILE A 73 7.15 5.54 6.76
N GLN A 74 6.51 6.59 6.28
CA GLN A 74 7.10 7.92 6.11
C GLN A 74 6.22 8.98 6.74
N ASP A 75 6.82 9.95 7.44
CA ASP A 75 6.15 11.16 7.89
C ASP A 75 5.96 12.10 6.71
N ALA A 76 4.72 12.52 6.43
CA ALA A 76 4.40 13.38 5.29
C ALA A 76 4.91 14.82 5.46
N THR A 77 5.13 15.29 6.70
CA THR A 77 5.62 16.64 7.01
C THR A 77 7.11 16.75 6.78
N THR A 78 7.87 15.82 7.34
CA THR A 78 9.34 15.87 7.35
C THR A 78 9.98 15.11 6.20
N GLY A 79 9.26 14.17 5.60
CA GLY A 79 9.79 13.20 4.65
C GLY A 79 10.64 12.10 5.31
N GLU A 80 10.76 12.09 6.64
CA GLU A 80 11.53 11.10 7.39
C GLU A 80 10.94 9.69 7.21
N ILE A 81 11.79 8.74 6.86
CA ILE A 81 11.43 7.32 6.84
C ILE A 81 11.48 6.81 8.29
N LEU A 82 10.32 6.60 8.89
CA LEU A 82 10.17 6.14 10.26
C LEU A 82 10.39 4.63 10.41
N PHE A 83 10.13 3.90 9.35
CA PHE A 83 10.29 2.46 9.25
C PHE A 83 10.51 2.06 7.79
N ASP A 84 11.47 1.17 7.55
CA ASP A 84 11.76 0.59 6.25
C ASP A 84 12.13 -0.88 6.44
N GLN A 85 11.43 -1.77 5.76
CA GLN A 85 11.73 -3.19 5.78
C GLN A 85 11.94 -3.68 4.35
N ALA A 86 13.12 -3.38 3.84
CA ALA A 86 13.56 -3.85 2.54
C ALA A 86 13.93 -5.34 2.59
N ILE A 87 13.81 -6.00 1.45
CA ILE A 87 14.31 -7.37 1.25
C ILE A 87 15.83 -7.33 1.39
N GLU A 88 16.40 -8.24 2.17
CA GLU A 88 17.85 -8.36 2.26
C GLU A 88 18.45 -8.49 0.86
N ARG A 89 19.48 -7.68 0.57
CA ARG A 89 20.02 -7.59 -0.80
C ARG A 89 20.44 -8.95 -1.36
N ALA A 90 21.06 -9.79 -0.55
CA ALA A 90 21.45 -11.15 -0.98
C ALA A 90 20.23 -11.98 -1.40
N THR A 91 19.13 -11.92 -0.64
CA THR A 91 17.86 -12.58 -0.99
C THR A 91 17.23 -11.98 -2.24
N ALA A 92 17.23 -10.64 -2.36
CA ALA A 92 16.71 -9.95 -3.55
C ALA A 92 17.46 -10.34 -4.81
N LEU A 93 18.80 -10.37 -4.76
CA LEU A 93 19.63 -10.79 -5.90
C LEU A 93 19.38 -12.25 -6.29
N ARG A 94 19.31 -13.17 -5.31
CA ARG A 94 18.98 -14.58 -5.57
C ARG A 94 17.61 -14.73 -6.21
N PHE A 95 16.62 -13.99 -5.75
CA PHE A 95 15.26 -14.04 -6.27
C PHE A 95 15.18 -13.46 -7.68
N LEU A 96 15.82 -12.32 -7.95
CA LEU A 96 15.88 -11.74 -9.30
C LEU A 96 16.58 -12.67 -10.30
N ARG A 97 17.69 -13.31 -9.91
CA ARG A 97 18.36 -14.31 -10.75
C ARG A 97 17.52 -15.57 -10.97
N HIS A 98 16.72 -15.97 -9.97
CA HIS A 98 15.76 -17.07 -10.15
C HIS A 98 14.71 -16.73 -11.22
N LEU A 99 14.23 -15.48 -11.25
CA LEU A 99 13.26 -15.02 -12.25
C LEU A 99 13.82 -14.99 -13.68
N GLU A 100 15.14 -14.95 -13.88
CA GLU A 100 15.76 -15.01 -15.22
C GLU A 100 15.46 -16.33 -15.96
N ALA A 101 15.12 -17.40 -15.23
CA ALA A 101 14.70 -18.67 -15.83
C ALA A 101 13.33 -18.59 -16.53
N TYR A 102 12.59 -17.48 -16.35
CA TYR A 102 11.23 -17.27 -16.86
C TYR A 102 11.15 -16.02 -17.73
N PRO A 103 11.67 -16.07 -18.99
CA PRO A 103 11.76 -14.88 -19.86
C PRO A 103 10.39 -14.31 -20.27
N GLU A 104 9.31 -15.08 -20.10
CA GLU A 104 7.94 -14.63 -20.30
C GLU A 104 7.44 -13.65 -19.20
N LEU A 105 8.10 -13.61 -18.05
CA LEU A 105 7.79 -12.71 -16.94
C LEU A 105 8.54 -11.37 -17.09
N SER A 106 8.05 -10.35 -16.45
CA SER A 106 8.69 -9.02 -16.39
C SER A 106 8.88 -8.62 -14.92
N PRO A 107 10.05 -8.91 -14.34
CA PRO A 107 10.38 -8.39 -13.03
C PRO A 107 10.50 -6.86 -13.05
N ILE A 108 10.07 -6.24 -11.96
CA ILE A 108 10.12 -4.80 -11.74
C ILE A 108 10.60 -4.59 -10.32
N VAL A 109 11.59 -3.74 -10.12
CA VAL A 109 12.01 -3.25 -8.82
C VAL A 109 12.10 -1.73 -8.84
N ASP A 110 12.05 -1.09 -7.69
CA ASP A 110 12.26 0.34 -7.57
C ASP A 110 13.19 0.67 -6.40
N ASP A 111 13.81 1.84 -6.45
CA ASP A 111 14.61 2.43 -5.38
C ASP A 111 13.88 3.58 -4.65
N GLY A 112 12.60 3.80 -5.00
CA GLY A 112 11.77 4.89 -4.51
C GLY A 112 11.74 6.12 -5.43
N GLU A 113 12.61 6.19 -6.44
CA GLU A 113 12.67 7.27 -7.44
C GLU A 113 12.44 6.75 -8.87
N SER A 114 12.98 5.59 -9.17
CA SER A 114 12.92 4.96 -10.50
C SER A 114 12.51 3.50 -10.42
N ILE A 115 11.77 3.04 -11.42
CA ILE A 115 11.49 1.65 -11.71
C ILE A 115 12.58 1.10 -12.63
N PHE A 116 13.18 -0.03 -12.25
CA PHE A 116 14.13 -0.79 -13.07
C PHE A 116 13.43 -1.97 -13.71
N THR A 117 13.55 -2.09 -15.03
CA THR A 117 13.00 -3.16 -15.86
C THR A 117 13.88 -3.41 -17.09
N THR A 118 13.73 -4.56 -17.71
CA THR A 118 14.42 -4.86 -18.97
C THR A 118 13.66 -4.39 -20.21
N ASP A 119 12.34 -4.12 -20.09
CA ASP A 119 11.50 -3.62 -21.19
C ASP A 119 10.33 -2.82 -20.64
N ALA A 120 10.35 -1.52 -20.90
CA ALA A 120 9.31 -0.58 -20.46
C ALA A 120 7.93 -0.81 -21.09
N ASN A 121 7.85 -1.53 -22.22
CA ASN A 121 6.60 -1.74 -22.96
C ASN A 121 5.91 -3.07 -22.63
N ARG A 122 6.52 -3.90 -21.78
CA ARG A 122 5.95 -5.19 -21.38
C ARG A 122 5.01 -5.07 -20.17
N HIS A 123 3.98 -5.90 -20.19
CA HIS A 123 3.17 -6.33 -19.05
C HIS A 123 2.90 -5.25 -17.97
N LYS A 124 2.24 -4.16 -18.33
CA LYS A 124 1.80 -3.14 -17.35
C LYS A 124 2.92 -2.34 -16.65
N VAL A 125 4.16 -2.38 -17.12
CA VAL A 125 5.27 -1.56 -16.58
C VAL A 125 4.93 -0.08 -16.63
N GLN A 126 4.37 0.41 -17.74
CA GLN A 126 3.94 1.80 -17.90
C GLN A 126 2.81 2.19 -16.92
N ASP A 127 1.91 1.25 -16.62
CA ASP A 127 0.83 1.48 -15.67
C ASP A 127 1.39 1.60 -14.24
N GLU A 128 2.34 0.72 -13.89
CA GLU A 128 3.04 0.78 -12.58
C GLU A 128 3.79 2.11 -12.40
N SER A 129 4.53 2.54 -13.42
CA SER A 129 5.22 3.84 -13.42
C SER A 129 4.25 5.01 -13.21
N ARG A 130 3.15 5.05 -13.97
CA ARG A 130 2.15 6.13 -13.87
C ARG A 130 1.44 6.13 -12.51
N ASN A 131 1.04 4.96 -12.03
CA ASN A 131 0.31 4.82 -10.77
C ASN A 131 1.16 5.26 -9.56
N ASN A 132 2.48 5.10 -9.66
CA ASN A 132 3.42 5.40 -8.58
C ASN A 132 4.23 6.68 -8.82
N ASN A 133 3.99 7.39 -9.94
CA ASN A 133 4.73 8.60 -10.31
C ASN A 133 6.26 8.39 -10.31
N LEU A 134 6.72 7.23 -10.80
CA LEU A 134 8.12 6.85 -10.87
C LEU A 134 8.64 6.88 -12.31
N LYS A 135 9.89 7.25 -12.50
CA LYS A 135 10.57 7.16 -13.80
C LYS A 135 10.86 5.70 -14.14
N ILE A 136 10.94 5.38 -15.43
CA ILE A 136 11.37 4.05 -15.88
C ILE A 136 12.82 4.14 -16.34
N GLU A 137 13.65 3.27 -15.79
CA GLU A 137 15.01 3.01 -16.26
C GLU A 137 15.10 1.61 -16.84
N ILE A 138 15.49 1.54 -18.11
CA ILE A 138 15.72 0.26 -18.80
C ILE A 138 17.13 -0.18 -18.52
N VAL A 139 17.28 -1.40 -18.00
CA VAL A 139 18.57 -2.02 -17.67
C VAL A 139 18.74 -3.35 -18.42
N GLU A 140 19.97 -3.76 -18.68
CA GLU A 140 20.24 -5.06 -19.34
C GLU A 140 19.88 -6.23 -18.42
N ASN A 141 20.20 -6.10 -17.11
CA ASN A 141 19.88 -7.09 -16.08
C ASN A 141 19.50 -6.37 -14.78
N ILE A 142 18.36 -6.75 -14.21
CA ILE A 142 17.83 -6.07 -13.01
C ILE A 142 18.67 -6.43 -11.78
N ALA A 143 19.10 -7.69 -11.63
CA ALA A 143 19.93 -8.09 -10.48
C ALA A 143 21.27 -7.35 -10.48
N ASP A 144 21.92 -7.22 -11.66
CA ASP A 144 23.16 -6.46 -11.79
C ASP A 144 22.96 -4.97 -11.49
N ALA A 145 21.84 -4.38 -11.90
CA ALA A 145 21.51 -2.99 -11.60
C ALA A 145 21.31 -2.77 -10.10
N VAL A 146 20.58 -3.66 -9.41
CA VAL A 146 20.38 -3.62 -7.95
C VAL A 146 21.72 -3.74 -7.22
N GLU A 147 22.58 -4.66 -7.65
CA GLU A 147 23.92 -4.88 -7.07
C GLU A 147 24.82 -3.66 -7.26
N ALA A 148 24.91 -3.14 -8.48
CA ALA A 148 25.76 -1.99 -8.82
C ALA A 148 25.34 -0.70 -8.10
N ARG A 149 24.02 -0.48 -7.90
CA ARG A 149 23.50 0.68 -7.19
C ARG A 149 23.51 0.51 -5.67
N GLY A 150 23.64 -0.71 -5.18
CA GLY A 150 23.82 -1.01 -3.76
C GLY A 150 22.57 -0.81 -2.90
N PHE A 151 21.36 -0.79 -3.48
CA PHE A 151 20.12 -0.67 -2.71
C PHE A 151 19.49 -2.04 -2.41
N SER A 152 18.54 -2.05 -1.50
CA SER A 152 17.72 -3.20 -1.14
C SER A 152 16.25 -2.87 -1.47
N PRO A 153 15.60 -3.57 -2.41
CA PRO A 153 14.22 -3.27 -2.78
C PRO A 153 13.26 -3.63 -1.63
N VAL A 154 12.25 -2.80 -1.40
CA VAL A 154 11.18 -3.10 -0.45
C VAL A 154 10.21 -4.14 -1.03
N LYS A 155 10.01 -4.10 -2.34
CA LYS A 155 9.14 -4.99 -3.11
C LYS A 155 9.82 -5.40 -4.42
N ILE A 156 9.63 -6.65 -4.82
CA ILE A 156 9.92 -7.12 -6.17
C ILE A 156 8.58 -7.52 -6.78
N LEU A 157 8.21 -6.84 -7.86
CA LEU A 157 6.98 -7.09 -8.60
C LEU A 157 7.30 -7.96 -9.81
N THR A 158 6.53 -9.02 -10.03
CA THR A 158 6.59 -9.84 -11.23
C THR A 158 5.32 -9.61 -12.04
N ALA A 159 5.46 -9.10 -13.26
CA ALA A 159 4.34 -8.79 -14.13
C ALA A 159 4.26 -9.77 -15.31
N ALA A 160 3.04 -10.23 -15.62
CA ALA A 160 2.70 -10.98 -16.83
C ALA A 160 1.18 -11.00 -17.04
N PRO A 161 0.66 -11.33 -18.25
CA PRO A 161 -0.74 -11.67 -18.42
C PRO A 161 -1.16 -12.80 -17.47
N ASN A 162 -2.41 -12.76 -17.00
CA ASN A 162 -2.92 -13.70 -15.98
C ASN A 162 -2.76 -15.18 -16.40
N GLU A 163 -2.99 -15.47 -17.66
CA GLU A 163 -2.85 -16.80 -18.25
C GLU A 163 -1.40 -17.33 -18.27
N ILE A 164 -0.42 -16.43 -18.18
CA ILE A 164 1.01 -16.76 -18.05
C ILE A 164 1.41 -16.80 -16.57
N LEU A 165 0.94 -15.81 -15.78
CA LEU A 165 1.35 -15.63 -14.41
C LEU A 165 0.84 -16.74 -13.49
N VAL A 166 -0.45 -17.06 -13.53
CA VAL A 166 -1.08 -18.03 -12.61
C VAL A 166 -0.43 -19.42 -12.65
N PRO A 167 -0.12 -20.02 -13.80
CA PRO A 167 0.59 -21.30 -13.84
C PRO A 167 2.00 -21.25 -13.25
N ARG A 168 2.60 -20.07 -13.14
CA ARG A 168 3.99 -19.86 -12.66
C ARG A 168 4.08 -19.51 -11.17
N LEU A 169 2.98 -19.19 -10.48
CA LEU A 169 3.03 -18.73 -9.09
C LEU A 169 3.80 -19.67 -8.16
N ALA A 170 3.62 -20.97 -8.31
CA ALA A 170 4.35 -21.98 -7.53
C ALA A 170 5.85 -22.02 -7.87
N ASP A 171 6.19 -21.87 -9.15
CA ASP A 171 7.58 -21.85 -9.61
C ASP A 171 8.30 -20.57 -9.16
N ILE A 172 7.63 -19.42 -9.27
CA ILE A 172 8.18 -18.11 -8.87
C ILE A 172 8.58 -18.12 -7.39
N ARG A 173 7.73 -18.60 -6.49
CA ARG A 173 8.00 -18.57 -5.04
C ARG A 173 8.90 -19.69 -4.54
N ARG A 174 9.13 -20.75 -5.35
CA ARG A 174 9.84 -21.94 -4.94
C ARG A 174 11.23 -21.65 -4.35
N GLY A 175 11.43 -22.04 -3.10
CA GLY A 175 12.68 -21.87 -2.37
C GLY A 175 12.87 -20.49 -1.71
N PHE A 176 11.82 -19.65 -1.73
CA PHE A 176 11.84 -18.32 -1.11
C PHE A 176 10.72 -18.14 -0.06
N GLU A 177 9.85 -19.14 0.13
CA GLU A 177 8.67 -19.05 1.00
C GLU A 177 9.02 -18.85 2.48
N ASP A 178 10.24 -19.18 2.90
CA ASP A 178 10.70 -18.96 4.26
C ASP A 178 11.20 -17.51 4.49
N GLU A 179 11.62 -16.82 3.44
CA GLU A 179 12.20 -15.48 3.50
C GLU A 179 11.25 -14.39 3.00
N LEU A 180 10.41 -14.72 2.01
CA LEU A 180 9.52 -13.78 1.35
C LEU A 180 8.05 -14.15 1.52
N SER A 181 7.21 -13.12 1.58
CA SER A 181 5.76 -13.21 1.41
C SER A 181 5.39 -12.91 -0.03
N PHE A 182 4.40 -13.64 -0.56
CA PHE A 182 3.95 -13.53 -1.93
C PHE A 182 2.47 -13.25 -2.00
N VAL A 183 2.07 -12.23 -2.75
CA VAL A 183 0.67 -11.85 -2.95
C VAL A 183 0.40 -11.54 -4.42
N GLN A 184 -0.69 -12.06 -4.96
CA GLN A 184 -1.20 -11.63 -6.25
C GLN A 184 -2.06 -10.38 -6.02
N SER A 185 -1.50 -9.19 -6.26
CA SER A 185 -2.17 -7.90 -6.01
C SER A 185 -3.09 -7.46 -7.15
N ALA A 186 -2.91 -8.06 -8.33
CA ALA A 186 -3.76 -7.87 -9.50
C ALA A 186 -3.69 -9.12 -10.40
N PRO A 187 -4.61 -9.32 -11.35
CA PRO A 187 -4.54 -10.46 -12.27
C PRO A 187 -3.21 -10.60 -13.01
N TRP A 188 -2.48 -9.51 -13.17
CA TRP A 188 -1.21 -9.43 -13.90
C TRP A 188 0.00 -9.12 -13.01
N PHE A 189 -0.16 -9.00 -11.68
CA PHE A 189 0.92 -8.68 -10.75
C PHE A 189 1.03 -9.69 -9.62
N TYR A 190 2.26 -10.17 -9.40
CA TYR A 190 2.65 -11.00 -8.25
C TYR A 190 3.79 -10.31 -7.50
N GLU A 191 3.55 -9.96 -6.25
CA GLU A 191 4.45 -9.19 -5.41
C GLU A 191 5.20 -10.09 -4.44
N ALA A 192 6.50 -9.87 -4.31
CA ALA A 192 7.34 -10.44 -3.28
C ALA A 192 7.80 -9.33 -2.34
N THR A 193 7.58 -9.50 -1.04
CA THR A 193 8.00 -8.59 0.05
C THR A 193 8.63 -9.39 1.18
N VAL A 194 9.23 -8.73 2.15
CA VAL A 194 9.75 -9.41 3.35
C VAL A 194 8.61 -10.09 4.10
N LYS A 195 8.88 -11.28 4.63
CA LYS A 195 7.92 -12.04 5.42
C LYS A 195 7.49 -11.30 6.69
N GLY A 196 6.19 -11.33 6.99
CA GLY A 196 5.62 -10.69 8.17
C GLY A 196 5.34 -9.20 8.04
N VAL A 197 5.58 -8.61 6.85
CA VAL A 197 5.16 -7.25 6.53
C VAL A 197 3.69 -7.28 6.08
N SER A 198 2.88 -6.41 6.65
CA SER A 198 1.48 -6.18 6.28
C SER A 198 1.06 -4.78 6.73
N LYS A 199 -0.06 -4.28 6.19
CA LYS A 199 -0.65 -3.01 6.65
C LYS A 199 -0.87 -3.03 8.18
N SER A 200 -1.30 -4.15 8.74
CA SER A 200 -1.52 -4.35 10.17
C SER A 200 -0.24 -4.24 10.99
N SER A 201 0.81 -5.01 10.64
CA SER A 201 2.06 -5.02 11.41
C SER A 201 2.73 -3.65 11.43
N SER A 202 2.60 -2.89 10.35
CA SER A 202 3.15 -1.54 10.24
C SER A 202 2.28 -0.51 10.95
N LEU A 203 0.95 -0.64 10.90
CA LEU A 203 0.04 0.21 11.68
C LEU A 203 0.28 0.04 13.18
N ALA A 204 0.53 -1.19 13.66
CA ALA A 204 0.89 -1.46 15.05
C ALA A 204 2.17 -0.72 15.47
N ARG A 205 3.20 -0.67 14.62
CA ARG A 205 4.44 0.10 14.87
C ARG A 205 4.17 1.60 14.95
N VAL A 206 3.31 2.12 14.08
CA VAL A 206 2.87 3.52 14.13
C VAL A 206 2.18 3.80 15.47
N CYS A 207 1.26 2.94 15.88
CA CYS A 207 0.54 3.06 17.16
C CYS A 207 1.51 3.08 18.35
N GLU A 208 2.46 2.14 18.40
CA GLU A 208 3.48 2.08 19.44
C GLU A 208 4.32 3.37 19.48
N ARG A 209 4.78 3.86 18.33
CA ARG A 209 5.59 5.08 18.23
C ARG A 209 4.85 6.32 18.72
N LEU A 210 3.55 6.44 18.41
CA LEU A 210 2.71 7.60 18.75
C LEU A 210 2.02 7.46 20.11
N GLY A 211 2.15 6.33 20.80
CA GLY A 211 1.46 6.07 22.07
C GLY A 211 -0.07 6.00 21.90
N ILE A 212 -0.54 5.47 20.76
CA ILE A 212 -1.95 5.31 20.42
C ILE A 212 -2.35 3.86 20.69
N GLU A 213 -3.39 3.65 21.46
CA GLU A 213 -3.92 2.32 21.73
C GLU A 213 -4.72 1.81 20.51
N ARG A 214 -4.73 0.48 20.30
CA ARG A 214 -5.53 -0.16 19.25
C ARG A 214 -6.98 0.34 19.24
N SER A 215 -7.60 0.43 20.41
CA SER A 215 -9.01 0.91 20.60
C SER A 215 -9.25 2.35 20.12
N GLU A 216 -8.19 3.12 19.91
CA GLU A 216 -8.22 4.52 19.46
C GLU A 216 -7.98 4.65 17.94
N VAL A 217 -7.90 3.51 17.22
CA VAL A 217 -7.69 3.46 15.77
C VAL A 217 -8.97 3.09 15.05
N MET A 218 -9.30 3.81 14.00
CA MET A 218 -10.35 3.48 13.04
C MET A 218 -9.71 3.20 11.68
N ALA A 219 -10.02 2.08 11.04
CA ALA A 219 -9.43 1.68 9.77
C ALA A 219 -10.51 1.43 8.71
N PHE A 220 -10.25 1.89 7.48
CA PHE A 220 -11.16 1.74 6.34
C PHE A 220 -10.48 0.94 5.21
N GLY A 221 -11.23 0.05 4.57
CA GLY A 221 -10.75 -0.77 3.47
C GLY A 221 -11.87 -1.38 2.65
N ASP A 222 -11.50 -1.99 1.51
CA ASP A 222 -12.47 -2.62 0.61
C ASP A 222 -12.01 -3.99 0.08
N ALA A 223 -10.74 -4.36 0.20
CA ALA A 223 -10.17 -5.56 -0.40
C ALA A 223 -9.50 -6.51 0.61
N GLN A 224 -9.09 -7.68 0.14
CA GLN A 224 -8.49 -8.71 1.00
C GLN A 224 -7.19 -8.29 1.70
N ASN A 225 -6.38 -7.42 1.07
CA ASN A 225 -5.15 -6.90 1.68
C ASN A 225 -5.42 -5.95 2.86
N ASP A 226 -6.67 -5.51 3.06
CA ASP A 226 -7.10 -4.65 4.17
C ASP A 226 -7.60 -5.45 5.38
N MET A 227 -7.92 -6.73 5.21
CA MET A 227 -8.50 -7.57 6.26
C MET A 227 -7.70 -7.51 7.55
N SER A 228 -6.38 -7.67 7.47
CA SER A 228 -5.51 -7.63 8.64
C SER A 228 -5.47 -6.24 9.30
N MET A 229 -5.59 -5.17 8.51
CA MET A 229 -5.62 -3.79 9.01
C MET A 229 -6.93 -3.51 9.75
N LEU A 230 -8.06 -3.90 9.20
CA LEU A 230 -9.37 -3.73 9.84
C LEU A 230 -9.47 -4.58 11.12
N ASP A 231 -9.05 -5.85 11.09
CA ASP A 231 -9.04 -6.75 12.26
C ASP A 231 -8.15 -6.21 13.39
N SER A 232 -7.04 -5.55 13.08
CA SER A 232 -6.12 -4.99 14.07
C SER A 232 -6.52 -3.62 14.60
N ALA A 233 -7.49 -2.93 14.01
CA ALA A 233 -7.98 -1.65 14.48
C ALA A 233 -8.97 -1.80 15.66
N GLY A 234 -9.22 -0.72 16.40
CA GLY A 234 -10.29 -0.66 17.40
C GLY A 234 -11.68 -0.62 16.77
N ARG A 235 -11.74 -0.16 15.50
CA ARG A 235 -12.91 -0.25 14.63
C ARG A 235 -12.48 -0.44 13.18
N GLY A 236 -12.77 -1.60 12.64
CA GLY A 236 -12.63 -1.89 11.22
C GLY A 236 -13.90 -1.55 10.46
N VAL A 237 -13.82 -0.68 9.47
CA VAL A 237 -14.94 -0.22 8.65
C VAL A 237 -14.76 -0.71 7.22
N ALA A 238 -15.64 -1.58 6.76
CA ALA A 238 -15.68 -2.02 5.37
C ALA A 238 -16.49 -1.01 4.53
N MET A 239 -15.94 -0.64 3.36
CA MET A 239 -16.66 0.17 2.40
C MET A 239 -17.86 -0.59 1.81
N GLY A 240 -18.90 0.13 1.36
CA GLY A 240 -20.08 -0.46 0.74
C GLY A 240 -19.79 -1.28 -0.53
N ASN A 241 -18.71 -0.96 -1.23
CA ASN A 241 -18.19 -1.70 -2.38
C ASN A 241 -17.18 -2.81 -2.00
N ALA A 242 -16.88 -3.03 -0.69
CA ALA A 242 -15.91 -4.01 -0.25
C ALA A 242 -16.29 -5.45 -0.61
N CYS A 243 -15.29 -6.33 -0.69
CA CYS A 243 -15.49 -7.76 -0.93
C CYS A 243 -16.33 -8.40 0.22
N PRO A 244 -17.08 -9.48 -0.06
CA PRO A 244 -17.95 -10.11 0.93
C PRO A 244 -17.22 -10.50 2.21
N GLU A 245 -16.02 -11.07 2.10
CA GLU A 245 -15.22 -11.56 3.21
C GLU A 245 -14.83 -10.42 4.17
N LEU A 246 -14.49 -9.25 3.61
CA LEU A 246 -14.16 -8.08 4.43
C LEU A 246 -15.39 -7.52 5.15
N LYS A 247 -16.56 -7.52 4.48
CA LYS A 247 -17.82 -7.09 5.09
C LYS A 247 -18.27 -8.01 6.24
N GLU A 248 -18.01 -9.30 6.13
CA GLU A 248 -18.36 -10.27 7.18
C GLU A 248 -17.54 -10.09 8.46
N MET A 249 -16.29 -9.64 8.36
CA MET A 249 -15.41 -9.49 9.51
C MET A 249 -15.39 -8.08 10.10
N ALA A 250 -15.83 -7.06 9.36
CA ALA A 250 -15.75 -5.67 9.79
C ALA A 250 -16.73 -5.36 10.94
N ASP A 251 -16.33 -4.45 11.85
CA ASP A 251 -17.20 -3.95 12.92
C ASP A 251 -18.33 -3.08 12.36
N GLU A 252 -18.13 -2.48 11.19
CA GLU A 252 -19.06 -1.56 10.56
C GLU A 252 -18.99 -1.69 9.03
N ILE A 253 -20.15 -1.60 8.37
CA ILE A 253 -20.23 -1.40 6.92
C ILE A 253 -20.76 0.00 6.67
N THR A 254 -20.03 0.80 5.89
CA THR A 254 -20.45 2.14 5.51
C THR A 254 -20.95 2.19 4.05
N LEU A 255 -21.18 3.39 3.49
CA LEU A 255 -21.52 3.56 2.09
C LEU A 255 -20.31 3.25 1.19
N SER A 256 -20.51 3.21 -0.14
CA SER A 256 -19.43 2.97 -1.07
C SER A 256 -18.46 4.16 -1.17
N ASN A 257 -17.31 3.93 -1.80
CA ASN A 257 -16.33 4.98 -2.11
C ASN A 257 -16.88 6.08 -3.05
N ASN A 258 -17.95 5.79 -3.79
CA ASN A 258 -18.63 6.75 -4.66
C ASN A 258 -19.75 7.54 -3.92
N GLU A 259 -20.10 7.14 -2.70
CA GLU A 259 -21.24 7.67 -1.94
C GLU A 259 -20.79 8.32 -0.61
N ASP A 260 -19.57 8.85 -0.55
CA ASP A 260 -19.00 9.49 0.64
C ASP A 260 -18.94 8.57 1.88
N GLY A 261 -18.67 7.27 1.69
CA GLY A 261 -18.73 6.27 2.77
C GLY A 261 -17.85 6.59 3.97
N ILE A 262 -16.64 7.11 3.76
CA ILE A 262 -15.75 7.53 4.84
C ILE A 262 -16.38 8.69 5.64
N ALA A 263 -16.83 9.75 4.96
CA ALA A 263 -17.47 10.89 5.61
C ALA A 263 -18.71 10.47 6.40
N ALA A 264 -19.54 9.59 5.82
CA ALA A 264 -20.75 9.06 6.49
C ALA A 264 -20.41 8.28 7.77
N SER A 265 -19.33 7.50 7.77
CA SER A 265 -18.87 6.80 8.97
C SER A 265 -18.27 7.78 10.00
N LEU A 266 -17.39 8.68 9.59
CA LEU A 266 -16.77 9.66 10.48
C LEU A 266 -17.82 10.53 11.21
N THR A 267 -18.86 10.97 10.50
CA THR A 267 -19.96 11.75 11.10
C THR A 267 -20.68 11.00 12.23
N ARG A 268 -20.74 9.65 12.18
CA ARG A 268 -21.32 8.84 13.27
C ARG A 268 -20.45 8.78 14.53
N HIS A 269 -19.15 9.01 14.39
CA HIS A 269 -18.17 8.81 15.45
C HIS A 269 -17.50 10.09 15.97
N PHE A 270 -17.68 11.20 15.27
CA PHE A 270 -17.13 12.51 15.64
C PHE A 270 -18.23 13.57 15.66
N ASP A 271 -18.68 13.94 16.86
CA ASP A 271 -19.81 14.88 17.06
C ASP A 271 -19.61 16.25 16.39
N PHE A 272 -18.35 16.67 16.23
CA PHE A 272 -18.02 17.96 15.61
C PHE A 272 -18.16 17.96 14.06
N LEU A 273 -18.50 16.84 13.45
CA LEU A 273 -18.80 16.74 12.01
C LEU A 273 -20.30 16.88 11.69
N ASN A 274 -21.16 17.01 12.72
CA ASN A 274 -22.61 17.15 12.61
C ASN A 274 -23.07 18.61 12.47
#